data_0fac8509901ef5ab027cd5082ba3c0d7
#
_entry.id   0fac8509901ef5ab027cd5082ba3c0d7
#
_cell.length_a   1.000
_cell.length_b   1.000
_cell.length_c   1.000
_cell.angle_alpha   90.00
_cell.angle_beta   90.00
_cell.angle_gamma   90.00
#
_symmetry.space_group_name_H-M   'P 1'
#
loop_
_entity.id
_entity.type
_entity.pdbx_description
1 polymer ?
#
loop_
_entity_poly.entity_id
_entity_poly.type
_entity_poly.pdbx_seq_one_letter_code
_entity_poly.pdbx_strand_id
1 'polypeptide(L)'
;MPSCIVRNYSGRIVAKGGTVHVYGAGFTSSTKSWFGSSLAHVMSRDDGSVELMAPAAADSYTLYVGDASDDKVAVGSVKVVNDVSALPIDTPVEHDVVSLRDSMLGLMPRGFAWYRGTDGVFAKLFFGLAPVVKEIYRLAILFRKESSPAHTTSLDEWENELSLPEDGVVYSGTASEIETQRRSEIFRKDCRRGGATKSFFRSIAALFGIDCEIYEYCKDPEQFENVGGTADEKYFYWMIRMTSGIPEVTVLRAGNTSGNARAGMRLRSWGNPYFVKMIESLKPAHTKCLYASTAEDEEN
;
A
#
# COMPACT_ATOMS: atom_id res chain seq x y z
N MET A 1 15.10 20.12 -23.54
CA MET A 1 14.14 19.05 -23.93
C MET A 1 14.02 18.13 -22.75
N PRO A 2 12.85 17.58 -22.43
CA PRO A 2 12.74 16.69 -21.29
C PRO A 2 13.70 15.51 -21.46
N SER A 3 14.41 15.20 -20.40
CA SER A 3 15.45 14.17 -20.37
C SER A 3 14.87 12.74 -20.48
N CYS A 4 13.60 12.57 -20.15
CA CYS A 4 12.90 11.30 -20.18
C CYS A 4 11.58 11.38 -20.96
N ILE A 5 11.17 10.25 -21.54
CA ILE A 5 9.90 10.10 -22.27
C ILE A 5 9.03 9.14 -21.48
N VAL A 6 7.92 9.63 -20.95
CA VAL A 6 6.91 8.79 -20.28
C VAL A 6 5.91 8.28 -21.33
N ARG A 7 5.65 6.97 -21.32
CA ARG A 7 4.69 6.31 -22.22
C ARG A 7 3.40 5.93 -21.51
N ASN A 8 3.49 5.42 -20.29
CA ASN A 8 2.35 4.95 -19.52
C ASN A 8 2.69 4.93 -18.02
N TYR A 9 1.68 4.77 -17.18
CA TYR A 9 1.87 4.50 -15.77
C TYR A 9 0.76 3.60 -15.25
N SER A 10 1.04 2.81 -14.20
CA SER A 10 0.09 1.98 -13.48
C SER A 10 -0.02 2.46 -12.03
N GLY A 11 -1.02 1.97 -11.30
CA GLY A 11 -1.24 2.42 -9.92
C GLY A 11 -1.95 3.77 -9.85
N ARG A 12 -3.01 3.96 -10.66
CA ARG A 12 -3.83 5.19 -10.61
C ARG A 12 -4.57 5.36 -9.29
N ILE A 13 -4.91 4.26 -8.63
CA ILE A 13 -5.49 4.22 -7.29
C ILE A 13 -4.64 3.24 -6.50
N VAL A 14 -4.02 3.70 -5.41
CA VAL A 14 -3.11 2.93 -4.58
C VAL A 14 -3.39 3.16 -3.11
N ALA A 15 -3.07 2.17 -2.28
CA ALA A 15 -3.05 2.35 -0.83
C ALA A 15 -1.85 3.21 -0.41
N LYS A 16 -1.86 3.75 0.79
CA LYS A 16 -0.70 4.42 1.40
C LYS A 16 0.53 3.51 1.34
N GLY A 17 1.67 4.06 0.93
CA GLY A 17 2.91 3.29 0.79
C GLY A 17 2.90 2.24 -0.33
N GLY A 18 1.83 2.15 -1.11
CA GLY A 18 1.73 1.26 -2.27
C GLY A 18 2.64 1.69 -3.42
N THR A 19 2.77 0.84 -4.43
CA THR A 19 3.68 1.06 -5.55
C THR A 19 2.98 1.66 -6.77
N VAL A 20 3.66 2.60 -7.42
CA VAL A 20 3.26 3.21 -8.69
C VAL A 20 4.40 2.97 -9.68
N HIS A 21 4.09 2.37 -10.83
CA HIS A 21 5.07 2.13 -11.88
C HIS A 21 4.90 3.13 -13.01
N VAL A 22 5.98 3.78 -13.41
CA VAL A 22 6.03 4.66 -14.59
C VAL A 22 6.87 3.98 -15.65
N TYR A 23 6.31 3.82 -16.82
CA TYR A 23 6.96 3.20 -17.97
C TYR A 23 7.34 4.25 -19.01
N GLY A 24 8.54 4.14 -19.56
CA GLY A 24 9.03 5.13 -20.49
C GLY A 24 10.35 4.75 -21.14
N ALA A 25 11.20 5.73 -21.36
CA ALA A 25 12.58 5.56 -21.82
C ALA A 25 13.43 6.77 -21.37
N GLY A 26 14.71 6.55 -21.24
CA GLY A 26 15.67 7.58 -20.86
C GLY A 26 15.70 7.89 -19.38
N PHE A 27 15.26 6.97 -18.52
CA PHE A 27 15.38 7.11 -17.09
C PHE A 27 16.84 6.86 -16.66
N THR A 28 17.43 7.83 -16.01
CA THR A 28 18.81 7.80 -15.54
C THR A 28 18.89 7.75 -14.01
N SER A 29 20.07 7.58 -13.47
CA SER A 29 20.28 7.62 -12.01
C SER A 29 19.90 8.98 -11.39
N SER A 30 19.89 10.05 -12.19
CA SER A 30 19.49 11.41 -11.77
C SER A 30 17.98 11.64 -11.83
N THR A 31 17.21 10.81 -12.55
CA THR A 31 15.76 11.00 -12.71
C THR A 31 15.06 10.92 -11.36
N LYS A 32 14.32 11.97 -11.01
CA LYS A 32 13.51 12.11 -9.81
C LYS A 32 12.04 12.08 -10.16
N SER A 33 11.21 11.86 -9.17
CA SER A 33 9.76 11.88 -9.33
C SER A 33 9.11 12.64 -8.18
N TRP A 34 7.93 13.21 -8.43
CA TRP A 34 7.23 14.00 -7.41
C TRP A 34 5.75 13.68 -7.42
N PHE A 35 5.17 13.61 -6.24
CA PHE A 35 3.73 13.65 -6.02
C PHE A 35 3.34 15.09 -5.64
N GLY A 36 2.80 15.83 -6.61
CA GLY A 36 2.57 17.27 -6.46
C GLY A 36 3.88 18.04 -6.28
N SER A 37 4.08 18.63 -5.11
CA SER A 37 5.31 19.33 -4.73
C SER A 37 6.33 18.45 -4.01
N SER A 38 5.91 17.34 -3.43
CA SER A 38 6.75 16.46 -2.60
C SER A 38 7.58 15.51 -3.44
N LEU A 39 8.85 15.34 -3.11
CA LEU A 39 9.75 14.39 -3.76
C LEU A 39 9.30 12.96 -3.43
N ALA A 40 9.12 12.13 -4.46
CA ALA A 40 8.76 10.73 -4.30
C ALA A 40 9.96 9.85 -3.95
N HIS A 41 9.74 8.83 -3.14
CA HIS A 41 10.74 7.79 -2.92
C HIS A 41 10.77 6.82 -4.10
N VAL A 42 11.91 6.75 -4.78
CA VAL A 42 12.15 5.81 -5.87
C VAL A 42 12.60 4.47 -5.26
N MET A 43 11.83 3.41 -5.48
CA MET A 43 12.11 2.07 -4.97
C MET A 43 13.06 1.31 -5.88
N SER A 44 12.77 1.31 -7.16
CA SER A 44 13.63 0.74 -8.19
C SER A 44 13.60 1.59 -9.45
N ARG A 45 14.64 1.46 -10.27
CA ARG A 45 14.79 2.21 -11.50
C ARG A 45 15.55 1.39 -12.51
N ASP A 46 14.95 1.26 -13.70
CA ASP A 46 15.55 0.69 -14.90
C ASP A 46 15.45 1.70 -16.04
N ASP A 47 16.14 1.47 -17.15
CA ASP A 47 16.12 2.36 -18.33
C ASP A 47 14.70 2.56 -18.91
N GLY A 48 13.83 1.57 -18.74
CA GLY A 48 12.45 1.57 -19.25
C GLY A 48 11.37 1.79 -18.20
N SER A 49 11.69 1.80 -16.90
CA SER A 49 10.69 1.94 -15.83
C SER A 49 11.25 2.53 -14.55
N VAL A 50 10.37 3.21 -13.83
CA VAL A 50 10.64 3.71 -12.48
C VAL A 50 9.52 3.26 -11.56
N GLU A 51 9.88 2.63 -10.45
CA GLU A 51 8.96 2.22 -9.40
C GLU A 51 9.02 3.20 -8.24
N LEU A 52 7.87 3.72 -7.86
CA LEU A 52 7.71 4.79 -6.88
C LEU A 52 6.84 4.31 -5.72
N MET A 53 7.12 4.80 -4.53
CA MET A 53 6.30 4.60 -3.36
C MET A 53 5.30 5.76 -3.22
N ALA A 54 4.01 5.42 -3.02
CA ALA A 54 2.97 6.40 -2.77
C ALA A 54 3.15 7.08 -1.40
N PRO A 55 2.76 8.37 -1.27
CA PRO A 55 2.83 9.11 -0.01
C PRO A 55 2.00 8.48 1.10
N ALA A 56 2.32 8.83 2.34
CA ALA A 56 1.58 8.43 3.53
C ALA A 56 0.23 9.17 3.69
N ALA A 57 0.10 10.36 3.11
CA ALA A 57 -1.15 11.11 3.13
C ALA A 57 -2.10 10.66 2.01
N ALA A 58 -3.36 10.42 2.34
CA ALA A 58 -4.38 10.05 1.35
C ALA A 58 -4.91 11.31 0.67
N ASP A 59 -4.62 11.45 -0.60
CA ASP A 59 -5.07 12.56 -1.46
C ASP A 59 -4.93 12.20 -2.94
N SER A 60 -5.34 13.11 -3.81
CA SER A 60 -5.13 13.01 -5.25
C SER A 60 -3.92 13.84 -5.67
N TYR A 61 -2.88 13.18 -6.13
CA TYR A 61 -1.61 13.81 -6.52
C TYR A 61 -1.45 13.80 -8.03
N THR A 62 -0.90 14.89 -8.57
CA THR A 62 -0.34 14.87 -9.92
C THR A 62 1.08 14.31 -9.84
N LEU A 63 1.34 13.24 -10.58
CA LEU A 63 2.66 12.62 -10.67
C LEU A 63 3.50 13.33 -11.71
N TYR A 64 4.72 13.67 -11.34
CA TYR A 64 5.74 14.27 -12.21
C TYR A 64 7.00 13.43 -12.21
N VAL A 65 7.70 13.43 -13.34
CA VAL A 65 9.02 12.80 -13.50
C VAL A 65 9.94 13.75 -14.25
N GLY A 66 11.22 13.82 -13.87
CA GLY A 66 12.22 14.66 -14.52
C GLY A 66 13.57 14.59 -13.79
N ASP A 67 14.61 15.21 -14.32
CA ASP A 67 15.94 15.22 -13.69
C ASP A 67 16.10 16.37 -12.68
N ALA A 68 15.37 17.46 -12.88
CA ALA A 68 15.38 18.62 -12.00
C ALA A 68 13.96 19.14 -11.76
N SER A 69 13.79 19.97 -10.73
CA SER A 69 12.48 20.58 -10.40
C SER A 69 11.89 21.42 -11.54
N ASP A 70 12.73 21.98 -12.39
CA ASP A 70 12.33 22.85 -13.49
C ASP A 70 12.06 22.09 -14.81
N ASP A 71 12.42 20.80 -14.88
CA ASP A 71 12.24 19.92 -16.04
C ASP A 71 11.22 18.79 -15.75
N LYS A 72 10.20 19.09 -14.98
CA LYS A 72 9.15 18.12 -14.60
C LYS A 72 8.18 17.87 -15.75
N VAL A 73 8.03 16.61 -16.13
CA VAL A 73 7.01 16.14 -17.06
C VAL A 73 5.83 15.58 -16.26
N ALA A 74 4.63 16.12 -16.50
CA ALA A 74 3.42 15.56 -15.89
C ALA A 74 3.09 14.19 -16.50
N VAL A 75 2.97 13.19 -15.65
CA VAL A 75 2.65 11.81 -16.03
C VAL A 75 1.15 11.55 -15.99
N GLY A 76 0.50 12.00 -14.92
CA GLY A 76 -0.93 11.82 -14.70
C GLY A 76 -1.31 11.98 -13.24
N SER A 77 -2.54 11.60 -12.89
CA SER A 77 -3.06 11.68 -11.54
C SER A 77 -3.02 10.32 -10.83
N VAL A 78 -2.56 10.30 -9.59
CA VAL A 78 -2.57 9.14 -8.69
C VAL A 78 -3.41 9.49 -7.47
N LYS A 79 -4.38 8.64 -7.15
CA LYS A 79 -5.22 8.78 -5.95
C LYS A 79 -4.71 7.81 -4.89
N VAL A 80 -4.25 8.35 -3.77
CA VAL A 80 -3.87 7.55 -2.60
C VAL A 80 -5.08 7.43 -1.68
N VAL A 81 -5.45 6.20 -1.31
CA VAL A 81 -6.64 5.90 -0.52
C VAL A 81 -6.27 5.38 0.86
N ASN A 82 -7.10 5.73 1.85
CA ASN A 82 -7.02 5.17 3.20
C ASN A 82 -7.71 3.80 3.28
N ASP A 83 -8.85 3.68 2.59
CA ASP A 83 -9.63 2.47 2.57
C ASP A 83 -9.18 1.58 1.40
N VAL A 84 -8.62 0.44 1.73
CA VAL A 84 -8.15 -0.54 0.75
C VAL A 84 -9.29 -1.15 -0.07
N SER A 85 -10.53 -1.09 0.39
CA SER A 85 -11.70 -1.53 -0.39
C SER A 85 -11.95 -0.67 -1.63
N ALA A 86 -11.41 0.54 -1.67
CA ALA A 86 -11.46 1.43 -2.83
C ALA A 86 -10.43 1.09 -3.93
N LEU A 87 -9.53 0.12 -3.68
CA LEU A 87 -8.59 -0.35 -4.69
C LEU A 87 -9.34 -1.03 -5.83
N PRO A 88 -8.88 -0.85 -7.09
CA PRO A 88 -9.50 -1.53 -8.21
C PRO A 88 -9.27 -3.04 -8.14
N ILE A 89 -10.32 -3.80 -8.40
CA ILE A 89 -10.23 -5.24 -8.59
C ILE A 89 -10.54 -5.58 -10.04
N ASP A 90 -9.68 -6.37 -10.65
CA ASP A 90 -9.90 -6.89 -12.00
C ASP A 90 -10.90 -8.06 -11.92
N THR A 91 -12.16 -7.74 -12.18
CA THR A 91 -13.24 -8.73 -12.22
C THR A 91 -13.67 -8.97 -13.65
N PRO A 92 -14.06 -10.21 -14.00
CA PRO A 92 -14.69 -10.49 -15.28
C PRO A 92 -15.91 -9.60 -15.50
N VAL A 93 -16.13 -9.17 -16.74
CA VAL A 93 -17.33 -8.38 -17.10
C VAL A 93 -18.56 -9.27 -16.94
N GLU A 94 -19.55 -8.75 -16.23
CA GLU A 94 -20.83 -9.46 -16.11
C GLU A 94 -21.58 -9.38 -17.45
N HIS A 95 -21.92 -10.55 -18.00
CA HIS A 95 -22.63 -10.66 -19.27
C HIS A 95 -24.13 -10.84 -19.04
N ASP A 96 -24.94 -10.17 -19.86
CA ASP A 96 -26.38 -10.40 -19.88
C ASP A 96 -26.73 -11.73 -20.55
N VAL A 97 -27.91 -12.28 -20.22
CA VAL A 97 -28.42 -13.56 -20.76
C VAL A 97 -28.45 -13.56 -22.29
N VAL A 98 -28.84 -12.44 -22.89
CA VAL A 98 -28.87 -12.30 -24.37
C VAL A 98 -27.48 -12.36 -24.96
N SER A 99 -26.52 -11.64 -24.38
CA SER A 99 -25.13 -11.65 -24.82
C SER A 99 -24.49 -13.03 -24.69
N LEU A 100 -24.80 -13.77 -23.62
CA LEU A 100 -24.31 -15.15 -23.42
C LEU A 100 -24.91 -16.10 -24.47
N ARG A 101 -26.22 -16.00 -24.75
CA ARG A 101 -26.87 -16.73 -25.83
C ARG A 101 -26.18 -16.50 -27.18
N ASP A 102 -25.92 -15.24 -27.52
CA ASP A 102 -25.30 -14.86 -28.79
C ASP A 102 -23.86 -15.36 -28.89
N SER A 103 -23.14 -15.33 -27.79
CA SER A 103 -21.79 -15.92 -27.69
C SER A 103 -21.81 -17.43 -27.91
N MET A 104 -22.76 -18.15 -27.31
CA MET A 104 -22.93 -19.59 -27.55
C MET A 104 -23.31 -19.92 -28.98
N LEU A 105 -24.21 -19.13 -29.62
CA LEU A 105 -24.51 -19.24 -31.03
C LEU A 105 -23.28 -19.00 -31.90
N GLY A 106 -22.42 -18.07 -31.50
CA GLY A 106 -21.14 -17.79 -32.15
C GLY A 106 -20.17 -18.98 -32.17
N LEU A 107 -20.20 -19.80 -31.13
CA LEU A 107 -19.36 -21.00 -31.00
C LEU A 107 -19.83 -22.18 -31.86
N MET A 108 -21.07 -22.15 -32.37
CA MET A 108 -21.59 -23.22 -33.23
C MET A 108 -20.82 -23.33 -34.53
N PRO A 109 -20.64 -24.54 -35.08
CA PRO A 109 -19.99 -24.75 -36.38
C PRO A 109 -20.68 -23.95 -37.49
N ARG A 110 -19.93 -23.58 -38.54
CA ARG A 110 -20.53 -22.96 -39.71
C ARG A 110 -21.08 -24.04 -40.64
N GLY A 111 -22.30 -23.82 -41.13
CA GLY A 111 -22.91 -24.75 -42.07
C GLY A 111 -24.45 -24.67 -42.03
N PHE A 112 -25.10 -25.21 -43.05
CA PHE A 112 -26.52 -25.19 -43.24
C PHE A 112 -27.29 -25.90 -42.08
N ALA A 113 -26.68 -26.96 -41.51
CA ALA A 113 -27.28 -27.71 -40.40
C ALA A 113 -27.28 -26.95 -39.09
N TRP A 114 -26.51 -25.88 -38.96
CA TRP A 114 -26.29 -25.12 -37.73
C TRP A 114 -26.81 -23.67 -37.87
N TYR A 115 -28.12 -23.53 -37.91
CA TYR A 115 -28.76 -22.22 -38.01
C TYR A 115 -28.47 -21.37 -36.77
N ARG A 116 -27.80 -20.22 -36.95
CA ARG A 116 -27.35 -19.32 -35.88
C ARG A 116 -28.26 -18.10 -35.68
N GLY A 117 -29.40 -18.08 -36.36
CA GLY A 117 -30.37 -16.98 -36.18
C GLY A 117 -30.95 -16.95 -34.79
N THR A 118 -31.22 -15.75 -34.29
CA THR A 118 -31.72 -15.50 -32.93
C THR A 118 -33.16 -16.01 -32.69
N ASP A 119 -33.87 -16.39 -33.77
CA ASP A 119 -35.20 -16.99 -33.80
C ASP A 119 -35.21 -18.52 -33.85
N GLY A 120 -34.03 -19.12 -34.07
CA GLY A 120 -33.87 -20.57 -34.26
C GLY A 120 -34.03 -21.40 -32.99
N VAL A 121 -34.12 -22.74 -33.18
CA VAL A 121 -34.23 -23.70 -32.07
C VAL A 121 -33.01 -23.63 -31.16
N PHE A 122 -31.80 -23.50 -31.73
CA PHE A 122 -30.57 -23.39 -30.95
C PHE A 122 -30.53 -22.08 -30.12
N ALA A 123 -31.08 -21.00 -30.66
CA ALA A 123 -31.17 -19.74 -29.91
C ALA A 123 -32.07 -19.88 -28.67
N LYS A 124 -33.20 -20.58 -28.82
CA LYS A 124 -34.11 -20.88 -27.69
C LYS A 124 -33.46 -21.80 -26.67
N LEU A 125 -32.76 -22.86 -27.13
CA LEU A 125 -32.01 -23.76 -26.26
C LEU A 125 -30.93 -23.01 -25.47
N PHE A 126 -30.10 -22.24 -26.14
CA PHE A 126 -29.02 -21.46 -25.47
C PHE A 126 -29.58 -20.36 -24.60
N PHE A 127 -30.71 -19.75 -24.94
CA PHE A 127 -31.38 -18.81 -24.04
C PHE A 127 -31.82 -19.48 -22.74
N GLY A 128 -32.27 -20.74 -22.77
CA GLY A 128 -32.59 -21.53 -21.58
C GLY A 128 -31.33 -21.91 -20.75
N LEU A 129 -30.18 -22.11 -21.41
CA LEU A 129 -28.90 -22.44 -20.75
C LEU A 129 -28.15 -21.20 -20.22
N ALA A 130 -28.34 -20.05 -20.85
CA ALA A 130 -27.60 -18.83 -20.53
C ALA A 130 -27.72 -18.38 -19.05
N PRO A 131 -28.84 -18.55 -18.33
CA PRO A 131 -28.93 -18.26 -16.90
C PRO A 131 -27.96 -19.07 -16.06
N VAL A 132 -27.72 -20.36 -16.39
CA VAL A 132 -26.75 -21.22 -15.69
C VAL A 132 -25.32 -20.70 -15.89
N VAL A 133 -24.98 -20.33 -17.11
CA VAL A 133 -23.67 -19.76 -17.41
C VAL A 133 -23.50 -18.40 -16.73
N LYS A 134 -24.55 -17.57 -16.70
CA LYS A 134 -24.55 -16.31 -15.95
C LYS A 134 -24.24 -16.54 -14.46
N GLU A 135 -24.83 -17.55 -13.85
CA GLU A 135 -24.56 -17.88 -12.46
C GLU A 135 -23.12 -18.33 -12.23
N ILE A 136 -22.53 -19.09 -13.17
CA ILE A 136 -21.10 -19.45 -13.13
C ILE A 136 -20.22 -18.17 -13.18
N TYR A 137 -20.52 -17.22 -14.04
CA TYR A 137 -19.81 -15.92 -14.08
C TYR A 137 -19.96 -15.18 -12.74
N ARG A 138 -21.16 -15.14 -12.18
CA ARG A 138 -21.40 -14.50 -10.88
C ARG A 138 -20.58 -15.14 -9.77
N LEU A 139 -20.51 -16.47 -9.72
CA LEU A 139 -19.67 -17.19 -8.78
C LEU A 139 -18.17 -16.92 -8.99
N ALA A 140 -17.73 -16.84 -10.23
CA ALA A 140 -16.32 -16.49 -10.55
C ALA A 140 -15.97 -15.06 -10.08
N ILE A 141 -16.87 -14.10 -10.27
CA ILE A 141 -16.70 -12.74 -9.76
C ILE A 141 -16.64 -12.73 -8.22
N LEU A 142 -17.55 -13.47 -7.57
CA LEU A 142 -17.57 -13.58 -6.12
C LEU A 142 -16.28 -14.22 -5.61
N PHE A 143 -15.85 -15.33 -6.19
CA PHE A 143 -14.59 -15.98 -5.84
C PHE A 143 -13.39 -15.02 -5.99
N ARG A 144 -13.36 -14.24 -7.08
CA ARG A 144 -12.30 -13.23 -7.28
C ARG A 144 -12.30 -12.17 -6.19
N LYS A 145 -13.49 -11.73 -5.74
CA LYS A 145 -13.60 -10.76 -4.63
C LYS A 145 -13.16 -11.38 -3.31
N GLU A 146 -13.62 -12.58 -2.99
CA GLU A 146 -13.26 -13.27 -1.74
C GLU A 146 -11.78 -13.65 -1.68
N SER A 147 -11.13 -13.90 -2.81
CA SER A 147 -9.69 -14.16 -2.89
C SER A 147 -8.82 -12.90 -2.73
N SER A 148 -9.42 -11.72 -2.68
CA SER A 148 -8.72 -10.45 -2.49
C SER A 148 -8.86 -9.94 -1.07
N PRO A 149 -7.78 -9.77 -0.31
CA PRO A 149 -7.84 -9.25 1.06
C PRO A 149 -8.53 -7.89 1.18
N ALA A 150 -8.42 -7.08 0.12
CA ALA A 150 -9.05 -5.75 0.09
C ALA A 150 -10.57 -5.80 -0.09
N HIS A 151 -11.15 -6.87 -0.65
CA HIS A 151 -12.55 -6.93 -1.07
C HIS A 151 -13.35 -8.07 -0.43
N THR A 152 -12.68 -8.96 0.31
CA THR A 152 -13.31 -10.11 0.96
C THR A 152 -14.43 -9.69 1.92
N THR A 153 -15.47 -10.52 2.04
CA THR A 153 -16.50 -10.41 3.08
C THR A 153 -16.20 -11.32 4.27
N SER A 154 -15.35 -12.33 4.10
CA SER A 154 -14.95 -13.31 5.11
C SER A 154 -13.74 -12.85 5.92
N LEU A 155 -13.84 -11.69 6.59
CA LEU A 155 -12.73 -11.11 7.36
C LEU A 155 -12.24 -12.04 8.48
N ASP A 156 -13.14 -12.71 9.17
CA ASP A 156 -12.80 -13.59 10.30
C ASP A 156 -11.94 -14.79 9.87
N GLU A 157 -12.18 -15.34 8.67
CA GLU A 157 -11.40 -16.44 8.11
C GLU A 157 -9.98 -15.98 7.77
N TRP A 158 -9.87 -14.81 7.12
CA TRP A 158 -8.58 -14.21 6.80
C TRP A 158 -7.78 -13.84 8.06
N GLU A 159 -8.44 -13.31 9.09
CA GLU A 159 -7.79 -13.00 10.38
C GLU A 159 -7.25 -14.26 11.06
N ASN A 160 -8.03 -15.33 11.06
CA ASN A 160 -7.59 -16.61 11.63
C ASN A 160 -6.38 -17.17 10.88
N GLU A 161 -6.38 -17.14 9.55
CA GLU A 161 -5.29 -17.65 8.73
C GLU A 161 -4.00 -16.80 8.89
N LEU A 162 -4.16 -15.50 8.99
CA LEU A 162 -3.06 -14.57 9.19
C LEU A 162 -2.67 -14.36 10.66
N SER A 163 -3.34 -15.03 11.62
CA SER A 163 -3.14 -14.82 13.05
C SER A 163 -3.25 -13.35 13.46
N LEU A 164 -4.37 -12.73 13.11
CA LEU A 164 -4.74 -11.37 13.49
C LEU A 164 -5.84 -11.40 14.57
N PRO A 165 -5.99 -10.37 15.40
CA PRO A 165 -5.13 -9.19 15.51
C PRO A 165 -3.77 -9.50 16.13
N GLU A 166 -2.75 -8.73 15.75
CA GLU A 166 -1.44 -8.84 16.41
C GLU A 166 -1.53 -8.32 17.85
N ASP A 167 -0.69 -8.87 18.75
CA ASP A 167 -0.69 -8.49 20.16
C ASP A 167 -0.60 -6.97 20.39
N GLY A 168 -1.57 -6.41 21.11
CA GLY A 168 -1.63 -4.99 21.43
C GLY A 168 -2.40 -4.14 20.41
N VAL A 169 -2.92 -4.74 19.34
CA VAL A 169 -3.86 -4.07 18.42
C VAL A 169 -5.26 -4.14 19.01
N VAL A 170 -5.90 -2.99 19.15
CA VAL A 170 -7.30 -2.87 19.55
C VAL A 170 -8.00 -2.01 18.50
N TYR A 171 -8.95 -2.59 17.81
CA TYR A 171 -9.80 -1.86 16.88
C TYR A 171 -10.76 -0.98 17.66
N SER A 172 -10.90 0.27 17.24
CA SER A 172 -11.75 1.25 17.93
C SER A 172 -12.50 2.13 16.95
N GLY A 173 -13.70 2.57 17.34
CA GLY A 173 -14.54 3.42 16.53
C GLY A 173 -15.91 2.79 16.23
N THR A 174 -16.57 3.27 15.20
CA THR A 174 -17.82 2.73 14.69
C THR A 174 -17.61 1.37 14.01
N ALA A 175 -18.67 0.59 13.82
CA ALA A 175 -18.58 -0.73 13.17
C ALA A 175 -17.92 -0.65 11.77
N SER A 176 -18.21 0.39 11.00
CA SER A 176 -17.61 0.61 9.68
C SER A 176 -16.11 0.96 9.77
N GLU A 177 -15.71 1.73 10.76
CA GLU A 177 -14.30 2.06 10.98
C GLU A 177 -13.50 0.84 11.43
N ILE A 178 -14.08 0.03 12.31
CA ILE A 178 -13.49 -1.25 12.75
C ILE A 178 -13.31 -2.19 11.54
N GLU A 179 -14.32 -2.31 10.69
CA GLU A 179 -14.21 -3.14 9.47
C GLU A 179 -13.09 -2.64 8.54
N THR A 180 -12.99 -1.33 8.35
CA THR A 180 -11.93 -0.72 7.55
C THR A 180 -10.55 -0.96 8.16
N GLN A 181 -10.41 -0.88 9.49
CA GLN A 181 -9.16 -1.18 10.19
C GLN A 181 -8.77 -2.66 10.03
N ARG A 182 -9.71 -3.60 10.27
CA ARG A 182 -9.50 -5.05 10.09
C ARG A 182 -9.04 -5.36 8.67
N ARG A 183 -9.74 -4.84 7.67
CA ARG A 183 -9.42 -5.02 6.25
C ARG A 183 -8.03 -4.47 5.90
N SER A 184 -7.69 -3.31 6.41
CA SER A 184 -6.36 -2.71 6.21
C SER A 184 -5.24 -3.55 6.81
N GLU A 185 -5.48 -4.15 7.99
CA GLU A 185 -4.52 -5.05 8.64
C GLU A 185 -4.32 -6.36 7.89
N ILE A 186 -5.41 -6.98 7.42
CA ILE A 186 -5.37 -8.18 6.57
C ILE A 186 -4.58 -7.89 5.30
N PHE A 187 -4.92 -6.81 4.59
CA PHE A 187 -4.24 -6.39 3.36
C PHE A 187 -2.75 -6.12 3.61
N ARG A 188 -2.43 -5.40 4.69
CA ARG A 188 -1.05 -5.13 5.08
C ARG A 188 -0.26 -6.41 5.29
N LYS A 189 -0.84 -7.39 5.97
CA LYS A 189 -0.14 -8.64 6.32
C LYS A 189 0.01 -9.57 5.14
N ASP A 190 -0.98 -9.65 4.27
CA ASP A 190 -0.97 -10.46 3.05
C ASP A 190 0.02 -9.88 2.01
N CYS A 191 -0.02 -8.57 1.78
CA CYS A 191 0.88 -7.90 0.83
C CYS A 191 2.33 -7.79 1.34
N ARG A 192 2.60 -8.23 2.54
CA ARG A 192 3.91 -8.12 3.20
C ARG A 192 4.91 -9.08 2.58
N ARG A 193 5.70 -8.57 1.68
CA ARG A 193 6.83 -9.30 1.09
C ARG A 193 8.04 -9.20 1.98
N GLY A 194 8.22 -9.46 3.09
CA GLY A 194 9.42 -9.36 3.93
C GLY A 194 10.62 -8.69 3.23
N GLY A 195 11.44 -7.99 3.94
CA GLY A 195 12.60 -7.32 3.36
C GLY A 195 13.40 -6.55 4.42
N ALA A 196 14.69 -6.28 4.10
CA ALA A 196 15.56 -5.46 4.94
C ALA A 196 15.97 -4.16 4.23
N THR A 197 15.25 -3.77 3.16
CA THR A 197 15.56 -2.56 2.41
C THR A 197 14.95 -1.31 3.07
N LYS A 198 15.60 -0.16 2.88
CA LYS A 198 15.07 1.12 3.36
C LYS A 198 13.65 1.39 2.82
N SER A 199 13.41 1.04 1.54
CA SER A 199 12.09 1.20 0.92
C SER A 199 11.01 0.35 1.59
N PHE A 200 11.33 -0.87 2.01
CA PHE A 200 10.41 -1.73 2.73
C PHE A 200 9.97 -1.10 4.07
N PHE A 201 10.90 -0.64 4.88
CA PHE A 201 10.56 0.01 6.15
C PHE A 201 9.83 1.35 5.96
N ARG A 202 10.16 2.12 4.91
CA ARG A 202 9.41 3.32 4.54
C ARG A 202 7.97 3.00 4.12
N SER A 203 7.75 1.95 3.35
CA SER A 203 6.40 1.54 2.97
C SER A 203 5.56 1.13 4.17
N ILE A 204 6.16 0.48 5.17
CA ILE A 204 5.49 0.17 6.44
C ILE A 204 5.13 1.46 7.18
N ALA A 205 6.07 2.40 7.33
CA ALA A 205 5.80 3.67 8.00
C ALA A 205 4.65 4.45 7.31
N ALA A 206 4.64 4.46 5.97
CA ALA A 206 3.61 5.11 5.18
C ALA A 206 2.21 4.51 5.41
N LEU A 207 2.08 3.20 5.65
CA LEU A 207 0.80 2.57 6.02
C LEU A 207 0.22 3.13 7.32
N PHE A 208 1.10 3.55 8.25
CA PHE A 208 0.71 4.25 9.48
C PHE A 208 0.50 5.75 9.30
N GLY A 209 0.64 6.27 8.08
CA GLY A 209 0.56 7.70 7.80
C GLY A 209 1.80 8.48 8.24
N ILE A 210 2.93 7.80 8.40
CA ILE A 210 4.21 8.39 8.86
C ILE A 210 5.15 8.46 7.66
N ASP A 211 5.58 9.67 7.29
CA ASP A 211 6.70 9.85 6.37
C ASP A 211 8.00 9.82 7.17
N CYS A 212 8.99 9.08 6.67
CA CYS A 212 10.24 8.91 7.37
C CYS A 212 11.45 8.79 6.43
N GLU A 213 12.60 9.15 6.95
CA GLU A 213 13.90 8.88 6.35
C GLU A 213 14.66 7.85 7.19
N ILE A 214 15.46 7.02 6.52
CA ILE A 214 16.20 5.94 7.16
C ILE A 214 17.69 6.15 6.95
N TYR A 215 18.39 6.30 8.06
CA TYR A 215 19.84 6.47 8.13
C TYR A 215 20.52 5.23 8.67
N GLU A 216 21.67 4.92 8.14
CA GLU A 216 22.52 3.80 8.58
C GLU A 216 23.85 4.39 9.09
N TYR A 217 24.31 3.98 10.27
CA TYR A 217 25.54 4.53 10.84
C TYR A 217 26.76 4.42 9.89
N CYS A 218 26.85 3.31 9.15
CA CYS A 218 27.98 3.13 8.21
C CYS A 218 28.01 4.12 7.04
N LYS A 219 26.87 4.75 6.69
CA LYS A 219 26.77 5.69 5.59
C LYS A 219 26.67 7.14 6.06
N ASP A 220 25.96 7.35 7.16
CA ASP A 220 25.58 8.66 7.67
C ASP A 220 25.96 8.77 9.17
N PRO A 221 27.25 8.66 9.55
CA PRO A 221 27.68 8.61 10.97
C PRO A 221 27.36 9.89 11.74
N GLU A 222 27.30 11.05 11.06
CA GLU A 222 26.96 12.34 11.61
C GLU A 222 25.55 12.39 12.25
N GLN A 223 24.61 11.58 11.73
CA GLN A 223 23.27 11.50 12.30
C GLN A 223 23.21 10.76 13.65
N PHE A 224 24.32 10.19 14.08
CA PHE A 224 24.42 9.35 15.30
C PHE A 224 25.37 9.92 16.34
N GLU A 225 25.77 11.20 16.24
CA GLU A 225 26.72 11.83 17.18
C GLU A 225 26.21 11.79 18.62
N ASN A 226 24.92 12.03 18.83
CA ASN A 226 24.29 12.05 20.16
C ASN A 226 23.87 10.66 20.66
N VAL A 227 24.19 9.59 19.92
CA VAL A 227 23.83 8.22 20.30
C VAL A 227 24.97 7.56 21.08
N GLY A 228 24.67 7.11 22.29
CA GLY A 228 25.63 6.34 23.12
C GLY A 228 25.96 4.96 22.52
N GLY A 229 27.12 4.42 22.87
CA GLY A 229 27.62 3.13 22.44
C GLY A 229 29.06 3.21 21.90
N THR A 230 29.72 2.07 21.83
CA THR A 230 31.06 1.97 21.21
C THR A 230 30.97 2.05 19.69
N ALA A 231 32.07 2.40 19.02
CA ALA A 231 32.09 2.48 17.55
C ALA A 231 31.67 1.15 16.89
N ASP A 232 32.13 0.03 17.45
CA ASP A 232 31.83 -1.31 16.93
C ASP A 232 30.33 -1.66 17.08
N GLU A 233 29.69 -1.27 18.17
CA GLU A 233 28.25 -1.47 18.36
C GLU A 233 27.42 -0.62 17.41
N LYS A 234 27.85 0.62 17.14
CA LYS A 234 27.15 1.55 16.25
C LYS A 234 27.09 1.08 14.79
N TYR A 235 27.98 0.19 14.35
CA TYR A 235 27.91 -0.39 12.99
C TYR A 235 26.58 -1.11 12.72
N PHE A 236 25.93 -1.62 13.75
CA PHE A 236 24.63 -2.29 13.64
C PHE A 236 23.45 -1.36 13.91
N TYR A 237 23.68 -0.05 14.06
CA TYR A 237 22.63 0.92 14.35
C TYR A 237 22.11 1.51 13.06
N TRP A 238 20.82 1.67 13.01
CA TRP A 238 20.10 2.43 11.99
C TRP A 238 18.96 3.21 12.64
N MET A 239 18.57 4.31 12.03
CA MET A 239 17.64 5.27 12.59
C MET A 239 16.48 5.51 11.63
N ILE A 240 15.27 5.52 12.15
CA ILE A 240 14.07 6.01 11.48
C ILE A 240 13.83 7.42 11.99
N ARG A 241 14.03 8.42 11.13
CA ARG A 241 13.70 9.82 11.42
C ARG A 241 12.35 10.15 10.80
N MET A 242 11.35 10.43 11.64
CA MET A 242 10.01 10.80 11.21
C MET A 242 9.99 12.27 10.81
N THR A 243 9.52 12.57 9.60
CA THR A 243 9.45 13.92 9.04
C THR A 243 8.04 14.49 9.09
N SER A 244 7.02 13.64 8.98
CA SER A 244 5.61 14.02 9.11
C SER A 244 4.78 12.88 9.69
N GLY A 245 3.54 13.17 10.09
CA GLY A 245 2.67 12.17 10.69
C GLY A 245 3.15 11.70 12.07
N ILE A 246 3.92 12.53 12.76
CA ILE A 246 4.51 12.20 14.06
C ILE A 246 3.38 11.99 15.06
N PRO A 247 3.26 10.79 15.64
CA PRO A 247 2.25 10.55 16.66
C PRO A 247 2.54 11.38 17.91
N GLU A 248 1.48 11.86 18.58
CA GLU A 248 1.62 12.65 19.80
C GLU A 248 2.53 11.97 20.82
N VAL A 249 3.49 12.73 21.31
CA VAL A 249 4.35 12.31 22.42
C VAL A 249 3.56 12.43 23.72
N THR A 250 3.21 11.30 24.32
CA THR A 250 2.55 11.29 25.62
C THR A 250 3.59 11.50 26.71
N VAL A 251 3.60 12.67 27.31
CA VAL A 251 4.45 12.98 28.47
C VAL A 251 3.62 12.83 29.74
N LEU A 252 4.03 11.94 30.64
CA LEU A 252 3.47 11.83 31.98
C LEU A 252 3.97 13.04 32.81
N ARG A 253 3.06 13.99 33.08
CA ARG A 253 3.34 15.13 33.99
C ARG A 253 2.87 14.79 35.38
N ALA A 254 3.67 15.12 36.40
CA ALA A 254 3.26 15.04 37.79
C ALA A 254 2.04 15.97 38.03
N GLY A 255 0.95 15.42 38.57
CA GLY A 255 -0.31 16.17 38.80
C GLY A 255 -1.41 15.90 37.75
N ASN A 256 -1.20 15.02 36.80
CA ASN A 256 -2.23 14.64 35.81
C ASN A 256 -3.27 13.71 36.49
N THR A 257 -4.47 14.25 36.77
CA THR A 257 -5.58 13.57 37.47
C THR A 257 -6.39 12.63 36.57
N SER A 258 -6.08 12.54 35.27
CA SER A 258 -6.69 11.56 34.40
C SER A 258 -6.06 10.19 34.66
N GLY A 259 -6.83 9.25 35.20
CA GLY A 259 -6.46 7.94 35.75
C GLY A 259 -5.63 6.97 34.92
N ASN A 260 -4.84 7.46 33.98
CA ASN A 260 -4.03 6.67 33.07
C ASN A 260 -2.55 6.50 33.51
N ALA A 261 -2.12 7.17 34.57
CA ALA A 261 -0.77 7.02 35.10
C ALA A 261 -0.71 5.86 36.09
N ARG A 262 0.01 4.78 35.72
CA ARG A 262 0.29 3.63 36.60
C ARG A 262 1.77 3.59 36.95
N ALA A 263 2.05 3.11 38.18
CA ALA A 263 3.44 2.85 38.58
C ALA A 263 4.11 1.88 37.60
N GLY A 264 5.30 2.25 37.09
CA GLY A 264 6.02 1.46 36.09
C GLY A 264 5.81 1.92 34.62
N MET A 265 4.96 2.91 34.37
CA MET A 265 4.85 3.49 33.03
C MET A 265 6.07 4.37 32.71
N ARG A 266 6.45 4.40 31.41
CA ARG A 266 7.52 5.27 30.94
C ARG A 266 7.07 6.73 31.10
N LEU A 267 7.95 7.61 31.60
CA LEU A 267 7.69 9.04 31.75
C LEU A 267 7.42 9.74 30.42
N ARG A 268 7.96 9.20 29.34
CA ARG A 268 7.79 9.69 27.98
C ARG A 268 7.57 8.48 27.07
N SER A 269 6.46 8.42 26.38
CA SER A 269 6.20 7.41 25.35
C SER A 269 6.14 8.10 23.99
N TRP A 270 6.87 7.55 23.04
CA TRP A 270 6.91 8.01 21.67
C TRP A 270 5.86 7.27 20.86
N GLY A 271 5.10 8.01 20.12
CA GLY A 271 4.42 7.53 18.97
C GLY A 271 3.41 6.41 19.18
N ASN A 272 3.08 5.79 18.08
CA ASN A 272 2.25 4.59 18.06
C ASN A 272 3.06 3.38 18.54
N PRO A 273 2.82 2.83 19.74
CA PRO A 273 3.58 1.69 20.27
C PRO A 273 3.47 0.44 19.38
N TYR A 274 2.39 0.35 18.58
CA TYR A 274 2.18 -0.71 17.62
C TYR A 274 3.16 -0.60 16.44
N PHE A 275 3.37 0.62 15.91
CA PHE A 275 4.39 0.85 14.87
C PHE A 275 5.79 0.42 15.34
N VAL A 276 6.18 0.84 16.55
CA VAL A 276 7.49 0.45 17.12
C VAL A 276 7.59 -1.07 17.26
N LYS A 277 6.56 -1.72 17.81
CA LYS A 277 6.54 -3.19 17.98
C LYS A 277 6.65 -3.91 16.64
N MET A 278 5.97 -3.40 15.61
CA MET A 278 6.04 -3.96 14.27
C MET A 278 7.44 -3.84 13.67
N ILE A 279 8.06 -2.65 13.72
CA ILE A 279 9.42 -2.47 13.23
C ILE A 279 10.40 -3.39 13.97
N GLU A 280 10.27 -3.50 15.30
CA GLU A 280 11.11 -4.39 16.12
C GLU A 280 10.96 -5.88 15.73
N SER A 281 9.76 -6.31 15.36
CA SER A 281 9.50 -7.68 14.89
C SER A 281 10.07 -7.98 13.51
N LEU A 282 10.27 -6.95 12.69
CA LEU A 282 10.67 -7.04 11.28
C LEU A 282 12.14 -6.75 11.04
N LYS A 283 12.78 -6.00 11.94
CA LYS A 283 14.18 -5.64 11.81
C LYS A 283 15.07 -6.89 11.78
N PRO A 284 16.22 -6.84 11.11
CA PRO A 284 17.24 -7.89 11.24
C PRO A 284 17.65 -8.08 12.70
N ALA A 285 17.71 -9.33 13.16
CA ALA A 285 17.89 -9.66 14.58
C ALA A 285 19.15 -9.07 15.23
N HIS A 286 20.21 -8.89 14.44
CA HIS A 286 21.50 -8.35 14.89
C HIS A 286 21.58 -6.82 14.88
N THR A 287 20.49 -6.13 14.48
CA THR A 287 20.50 -4.67 14.34
C THR A 287 19.70 -3.98 15.45
N LYS A 288 20.05 -2.72 15.73
CA LYS A 288 19.34 -1.86 16.66
C LYS A 288 18.70 -0.70 15.89
N CYS A 289 17.38 -0.61 15.97
CA CYS A 289 16.62 0.50 15.41
C CYS A 289 16.51 1.62 16.44
N LEU A 290 16.77 2.84 16.01
CA LEU A 290 16.57 4.08 16.77
C LEU A 290 15.46 4.88 16.12
N TYR A 291 14.73 5.64 16.92
CA TYR A 291 13.63 6.48 16.46
C TYR A 291 13.93 7.93 16.81
N ALA A 292 13.85 8.82 15.83
CA ALA A 292 14.03 10.26 15.99
C ALA A 292 12.88 11.01 15.30
N SER A 293 12.64 12.24 15.73
CA SER A 293 11.63 13.14 15.18
C SER A 293 12.30 14.47 14.87
N THR A 294 11.98 15.08 13.73
CA THR A 294 12.46 16.42 13.37
C THR A 294 11.92 17.50 14.29
N ALA A 295 10.84 17.27 15.03
CA ALA A 295 10.29 18.23 15.99
C ALA A 295 11.16 18.43 17.24
N GLU A 296 12.19 17.60 17.46
CA GLU A 296 13.10 17.75 18.61
C GLU A 296 14.33 18.64 18.33
N ASP A 297 14.66 18.82 17.07
CA ASP A 297 15.82 19.64 16.67
C ASP A 297 15.50 21.15 16.73
N GLU A 298 14.21 21.54 16.88
CA GLU A 298 13.79 22.95 16.96
C GLU A 298 13.66 23.48 18.42
N GLU A 299 13.78 22.62 19.45
CA GLU A 299 13.65 23.01 20.87
C GLU A 299 14.98 23.03 21.64
N ASN A 300 16.15 22.85 20.99
CA ASN A 300 17.47 22.97 21.65
C ASN A 300 18.25 24.20 21.21
#